data_165ae3284c7dba078361cd6538986d79
#
_entry.id   165ae3284c7dba078361cd6538986d79
#
_cell.length_a   1.000
_cell.length_b   1.000
_cell.length_c   1.000
_cell.angle_alpha   90.00
_cell.angle_beta   90.00
_cell.angle_gamma   90.00
#
_symmetry.space_group_name_H-M   'P 1'
#
loop_
_entity.id
_entity.type
_entity.pdbx_description
1 polymer ?
#
loop_
_entity_poly.entity_id
_entity_poly.type
_entity_poly.pdbx_seq_one_letter_code
_entity_poly.pdbx_strand_id
1 'polypeptide(L)'
;MVNVRGDLIYETRLKPTISIDPAAAAVHGISEAMLADAPAWPDIAQQLQHHIGRRPLVIFNADFDMRILKQTAAAYNDPSSWLDTLTVYCAMRLAAGYYGSTNRYGTISLASAVSQADLSWSGRAHSAVADAVMTARVLNDIAEYWRVLQCEYNTSDGERSGGGGG
;
A
#
# COMPACT_ATOMS: atom_id res chain seq x y z
N MET A 1 1.17 5.83 -6.62
CA MET A 1 1.26 4.36 -6.84
C MET A 1 2.65 3.99 -7.33
N VAL A 2 3.17 2.90 -6.85
CA VAL A 2 4.45 2.33 -7.27
C VAL A 2 4.25 0.87 -7.69
N ASN A 3 5.21 0.31 -8.45
CA ASN A 3 5.24 -1.13 -8.72
C ASN A 3 5.90 -1.90 -7.57
N VAL A 4 6.00 -3.22 -7.68
CA VAL A 4 6.62 -4.08 -6.65
C VAL A 4 8.11 -3.78 -6.40
N ARG A 5 8.80 -3.10 -7.31
CA ARG A 5 10.19 -2.66 -7.14
C ARG A 5 10.31 -1.30 -6.48
N GLY A 6 9.19 -0.58 -6.28
CA GLY A 6 9.15 0.77 -5.75
C GLY A 6 9.29 1.86 -6.82
N ASP A 7 9.24 1.50 -8.12
CA ASP A 7 9.28 2.49 -9.20
C ASP A 7 7.95 3.23 -9.28
N LEU A 8 7.98 4.55 -9.40
CA LEU A 8 6.79 5.39 -9.50
C LEU A 8 6.03 5.11 -10.80
N ILE A 9 4.74 4.75 -10.68
CA ILE A 9 3.82 4.55 -11.82
C ILE A 9 2.92 5.77 -12.00
N TYR A 10 2.35 6.28 -10.91
CA TYR A 10 1.40 7.37 -10.95
C TYR A 10 1.38 8.13 -9.64
N GLU A 11 1.41 9.45 -9.73
CA GLU A 11 1.24 10.37 -8.61
C GLU A 11 0.33 11.51 -9.03
N THR A 12 -0.60 11.87 -8.17
CA THR A 12 -1.41 13.08 -8.32
C THR A 12 -1.83 13.60 -6.95
N ARG A 13 -2.08 14.89 -6.88
CA ARG A 13 -2.82 15.50 -5.78
C ARG A 13 -4.23 15.78 -6.25
N LEU A 14 -5.15 15.87 -5.32
CA LEU A 14 -6.55 16.18 -5.60
C LEU A 14 -6.94 17.49 -4.93
N LYS A 15 -7.73 18.27 -5.63
CA LYS A 15 -8.38 19.45 -5.06
C LYS A 15 -9.38 18.98 -4.01
N PRO A 16 -9.28 19.46 -2.75
CA PRO A 16 -10.20 19.04 -1.71
C PRO A 16 -11.59 19.63 -1.95
N THR A 17 -12.62 18.90 -1.57
CA THR A 17 -14.03 19.37 -1.60
C THR A 17 -14.45 19.99 -0.27
N ILE A 18 -13.63 19.83 0.76
CA ILE A 18 -13.80 20.40 2.11
C ILE A 18 -12.46 20.98 2.57
N SER A 19 -12.50 21.87 3.55
CA SER A 19 -11.29 22.43 4.14
C SER A 19 -10.41 21.34 4.77
N ILE A 20 -9.09 21.50 4.62
CA ILE A 20 -8.12 20.58 5.20
C ILE A 20 -8.05 20.82 6.71
N ASP A 21 -8.18 19.75 7.49
CA ASP A 21 -7.98 19.79 8.93
C ASP A 21 -6.55 20.27 9.26
N PRO A 22 -6.39 21.29 10.13
CA PRO A 22 -5.07 21.82 10.49
C PRO A 22 -4.12 20.75 11.07
N ALA A 23 -4.63 19.78 11.82
CA ALA A 23 -3.83 18.68 12.34
C ALA A 23 -3.31 17.77 11.22
N ALA A 24 -4.15 17.48 10.24
CA ALA A 24 -3.74 16.73 9.05
C ALA A 24 -2.69 17.52 8.25
N ALA A 25 -2.92 18.82 8.02
CA ALA A 25 -1.97 19.69 7.32
C ALA A 25 -0.59 19.71 8.01
N ALA A 26 -0.55 19.70 9.35
CA ALA A 26 0.70 19.65 10.12
C ALA A 26 1.47 18.34 9.91
N VAL A 27 0.77 17.22 9.69
CA VAL A 27 1.39 15.89 9.46
C VAL A 27 1.98 15.79 8.06
N HIS A 28 1.18 16.06 7.01
CA HIS A 28 1.60 15.84 5.62
C HIS A 28 2.23 17.09 4.97
N GLY A 29 2.08 18.27 5.58
CA GLY A 29 2.67 19.55 5.10
C GLY A 29 2.03 20.09 3.83
N ILE A 30 0.80 19.67 3.49
CA ILE A 30 0.06 20.12 2.31
C ILE A 30 -0.98 21.16 2.75
N SER A 31 -0.93 22.35 2.15
CA SER A 31 -1.91 23.42 2.38
C SER A 31 -2.93 23.48 1.26
N GLU A 32 -4.09 24.11 1.53
CA GLU A 32 -5.12 24.33 0.50
C GLU A 32 -4.57 25.15 -0.68
N ALA A 33 -3.69 26.11 -0.43
CA ALA A 33 -3.04 26.88 -1.49
C ALA A 33 -2.21 26.01 -2.45
N MET A 34 -1.58 24.96 -1.94
CA MET A 34 -0.82 24.00 -2.76
C MET A 34 -1.73 23.10 -3.62
N LEU A 35 -3.01 23.06 -3.32
CA LEU A 35 -4.01 22.23 -4.01
C LEU A 35 -5.00 23.07 -4.85
N ALA A 36 -4.82 24.40 -4.90
CA ALA A 36 -5.74 25.29 -5.62
C ALA A 36 -5.89 24.90 -7.10
N ASP A 37 -4.77 24.54 -7.74
CA ASP A 37 -4.70 24.15 -9.16
C ASP A 37 -4.66 22.63 -9.34
N ALA A 38 -4.84 21.84 -8.27
CA ALA A 38 -4.86 20.39 -8.37
C ALA A 38 -6.12 19.91 -9.11
N PRO A 39 -6.04 18.80 -9.87
CA PRO A 39 -7.21 18.24 -10.56
C PRO A 39 -8.28 17.80 -9.55
N ALA A 40 -9.53 17.82 -9.99
CA ALA A 40 -10.64 17.24 -9.27
C ALA A 40 -10.76 15.74 -9.54
N TRP A 41 -11.58 15.04 -8.76
CA TRP A 41 -11.80 13.61 -8.96
C TRP A 41 -12.19 13.22 -10.38
N PRO A 42 -13.17 13.90 -11.06
CA PRO A 42 -13.56 13.55 -12.43
C PRO A 42 -12.41 13.60 -13.43
N ASP A 43 -11.42 14.47 -13.19
CA ASP A 43 -10.28 14.66 -14.10
C ASP A 43 -9.30 13.48 -14.05
N ILE A 44 -9.28 12.76 -12.92
CA ILE A 44 -8.28 11.70 -12.69
C ILE A 44 -8.87 10.28 -12.58
N ALA A 45 -10.17 10.14 -12.36
CA ALA A 45 -10.79 8.85 -12.07
C ALA A 45 -10.51 7.79 -13.16
N GLN A 46 -10.62 8.18 -14.44
CA GLN A 46 -10.34 7.30 -15.57
C GLN A 46 -8.86 6.94 -15.67
N GLN A 47 -7.97 7.90 -15.41
CA GLN A 47 -6.51 7.65 -15.41
C GLN A 47 -6.13 6.69 -14.28
N LEU A 48 -6.69 6.89 -13.08
CA LEU A 48 -6.46 6.02 -11.94
C LEU A 48 -6.92 4.59 -12.23
N GLN A 49 -8.13 4.43 -12.78
CA GLN A 49 -8.67 3.14 -13.20
C GLN A 49 -7.75 2.46 -14.24
N HIS A 50 -7.27 3.21 -15.23
CA HIS A 50 -6.36 2.71 -16.24
C HIS A 50 -5.02 2.23 -15.65
N HIS A 51 -4.42 3.02 -14.74
CA HIS A 51 -3.16 2.65 -14.09
C HIS A 51 -3.29 1.44 -13.18
N ILE A 52 -4.41 1.23 -12.51
CA ILE A 52 -4.67 0.01 -11.73
C ILE A 52 -4.92 -1.17 -12.67
N GLY A 53 -5.77 -1.00 -13.68
CA GLY A 53 -6.14 -2.04 -14.62
C GLY A 53 -6.76 -3.25 -13.92
N ARG A 54 -6.27 -4.44 -14.25
CA ARG A 54 -6.70 -5.72 -13.63
C ARG A 54 -5.73 -6.22 -12.56
N ARG A 55 -4.74 -5.43 -12.19
CA ARG A 55 -3.72 -5.84 -11.22
C ARG A 55 -4.27 -5.76 -9.80
N PRO A 56 -3.86 -6.67 -8.92
CA PRO A 56 -4.13 -6.51 -7.50
C PRO A 56 -3.52 -5.20 -6.98
N LEU A 57 -4.28 -4.50 -6.15
CA LEU A 57 -3.85 -3.30 -5.47
C LEU A 57 -3.49 -3.64 -4.03
N VAL A 58 -2.29 -3.29 -3.60
CA VAL A 58 -1.87 -3.45 -2.21
C VAL A 58 -1.76 -2.07 -1.57
N ILE A 59 -2.43 -1.89 -0.44
CA ILE A 59 -2.48 -0.63 0.31
C ILE A 59 -2.10 -0.91 1.76
N PHE A 60 -1.30 -0.04 2.39
CA PHE A 60 -0.85 -0.29 3.75
C PHE A 60 -2.02 -0.29 4.75
N ASN A 61 -2.98 0.61 4.60
CA ASN A 61 -4.23 0.63 5.39
C ASN A 61 -5.44 0.66 4.45
N ALA A 62 -5.71 -0.48 3.80
CA ALA A 62 -6.65 -0.58 2.70
C ALA A 62 -8.07 -0.11 3.05
N ASP A 63 -8.56 -0.42 4.24
CA ASP A 63 -9.91 -0.03 4.67
C ASP A 63 -10.07 1.50 4.72
N PHE A 64 -9.01 2.19 5.15
CA PHE A 64 -9.01 3.65 5.22
C PHE A 64 -8.96 4.28 3.83
N ASP A 65 -7.96 3.90 3.01
CA ASP A 65 -7.74 4.52 1.69
C ASP A 65 -8.89 4.22 0.73
N MET A 66 -9.42 3.00 0.72
CA MET A 66 -10.57 2.65 -0.11
C MET A 66 -11.83 3.42 0.29
N ARG A 67 -12.02 3.65 1.59
CA ARG A 67 -13.12 4.50 2.08
C ARG A 67 -12.95 5.94 1.60
N ILE A 68 -11.75 6.52 1.69
CA ILE A 68 -11.48 7.88 1.23
C ILE A 68 -11.70 8.02 -0.28
N LEU A 69 -11.24 7.05 -1.09
CA LEU A 69 -11.48 7.06 -2.54
C LEU A 69 -12.99 7.06 -2.85
N LYS A 70 -13.77 6.20 -2.20
CA LYS A 70 -15.23 6.14 -2.39
C LYS A 70 -15.93 7.41 -1.93
N GLN A 71 -15.53 7.98 -0.80
CA GLN A 71 -16.08 9.25 -0.32
C GLN A 71 -15.75 10.41 -1.27
N THR A 72 -14.54 10.42 -1.81
CA THR A 72 -14.13 11.43 -2.79
C THR A 72 -14.96 11.32 -4.07
N ALA A 73 -15.17 10.13 -4.61
CA ALA A 73 -16.03 9.90 -5.76
C ALA A 73 -17.47 10.35 -5.50
N ALA A 74 -18.03 9.97 -4.35
CA ALA A 74 -19.39 10.33 -3.96
C ALA A 74 -19.61 11.84 -3.85
N ALA A 75 -18.59 12.61 -3.44
CA ALA A 75 -18.65 14.07 -3.38
C ALA A 75 -18.84 14.72 -4.77
N TYR A 76 -18.57 14.00 -5.84
CA TYR A 76 -18.79 14.40 -7.23
C TYR A 76 -19.97 13.66 -7.89
N ASN A 77 -20.81 12.99 -7.10
CA ASN A 77 -21.92 12.16 -7.59
C ASN A 77 -21.46 11.06 -8.56
N ASP A 78 -20.23 10.63 -8.46
CA ASP A 78 -19.67 9.51 -9.23
C ASP A 78 -19.85 8.21 -8.42
N PRO A 79 -20.65 7.26 -8.90
CA PRO A 79 -20.82 5.97 -8.20
C PRO A 79 -19.53 5.16 -8.13
N SER A 80 -18.58 5.40 -9.03
CA SER A 80 -17.27 4.73 -9.10
C SER A 80 -17.34 3.23 -8.78
N SER A 81 -18.36 2.55 -9.33
CA SER A 81 -18.62 1.13 -9.07
C SER A 81 -17.44 0.21 -9.43
N TRP A 82 -16.54 0.69 -10.28
CA TRP A 82 -15.29 -0.02 -10.59
C TRP A 82 -14.38 -0.18 -9.37
N LEU A 83 -14.46 0.72 -8.36
CA LEU A 83 -13.71 0.57 -7.11
C LEU A 83 -14.14 -0.69 -6.33
N ASP A 84 -15.39 -1.14 -6.48
CA ASP A 84 -15.90 -2.34 -5.83
C ASP A 84 -15.42 -3.62 -6.52
N THR A 85 -14.95 -3.52 -7.76
CA THR A 85 -14.44 -4.66 -8.53
C THR A 85 -12.95 -4.90 -8.35
N LEU A 86 -12.24 -4.02 -7.64
CA LEU A 86 -10.81 -4.13 -7.42
C LEU A 86 -10.48 -5.29 -6.46
N THR A 87 -9.44 -6.04 -6.81
CA THR A 87 -8.82 -6.95 -5.85
C THR A 87 -7.85 -6.16 -5.00
N VAL A 88 -8.18 -5.98 -3.72
CA VAL A 88 -7.41 -5.15 -2.78
C VAL A 88 -6.89 -6.00 -1.61
N TYR A 89 -5.61 -5.84 -1.31
CA TYR A 89 -4.95 -6.45 -0.15
C TYR A 89 -4.44 -5.39 0.82
N CYS A 90 -4.52 -5.69 2.12
CA CYS A 90 -4.06 -4.79 3.17
C CYS A 90 -2.66 -5.21 3.66
N ALA A 91 -1.63 -4.42 3.31
CA ALA A 91 -0.26 -4.69 3.73
C ALA A 91 -0.06 -4.53 5.25
N MET A 92 -0.82 -3.66 5.91
CA MET A 92 -0.78 -3.49 7.36
C MET A 92 -1.16 -4.78 8.10
N ARG A 93 -2.19 -5.48 7.64
CA ARG A 93 -2.62 -6.75 8.24
C ARG A 93 -1.60 -7.86 7.98
N LEU A 94 -1.05 -7.92 6.78
CA LEU A 94 0.02 -8.86 6.45
C LEU A 94 1.27 -8.62 7.30
N ALA A 95 1.71 -7.37 7.42
CA ALA A 95 2.86 -6.99 8.24
C ALA A 95 2.63 -7.28 9.73
N ALA A 96 1.43 -7.01 10.25
CA ALA A 96 1.09 -7.35 11.63
C ALA A 96 1.10 -8.86 11.90
N GLY A 97 0.68 -9.68 10.93
CA GLY A 97 0.74 -11.13 11.02
C GLY A 97 2.17 -11.67 10.99
N TYR A 98 3.06 -11.02 10.26
CA TYR A 98 4.45 -11.45 10.10
C TYR A 98 5.39 -10.92 11.20
N TYR A 99 5.39 -9.60 11.45
CA TYR A 99 6.27 -8.97 12.45
C TYR A 99 5.67 -8.92 13.85
N GLY A 100 4.38 -9.16 14.00
CA GLY A 100 3.62 -8.94 15.22
C GLY A 100 2.91 -7.59 15.25
N SER A 101 1.77 -7.56 15.92
CA SER A 101 1.04 -6.31 16.14
C SER A 101 1.74 -5.43 17.18
N THR A 102 1.71 -4.11 16.98
CA THR A 102 2.31 -3.13 17.89
C THR A 102 1.26 -2.34 18.70
N ASN A 103 -0.01 -2.69 18.57
CA ASN A 103 -1.11 -2.04 19.26
C ASN A 103 -2.25 -3.00 19.61
N ARG A 104 -3.17 -2.53 20.46
CA ARG A 104 -4.33 -3.32 20.95
C ARG A 104 -5.33 -3.73 19.85
N TYR A 105 -5.24 -3.15 18.66
CA TYR A 105 -6.15 -3.44 17.54
C TYR A 105 -5.63 -4.56 16.62
N GLY A 106 -4.51 -5.18 16.97
CA GLY A 106 -3.90 -6.22 16.15
C GLY A 106 -3.28 -5.69 14.85
N THR A 107 -2.90 -4.42 14.82
CA THR A 107 -2.27 -3.78 13.66
C THR A 107 -0.85 -3.28 13.96
N ILE A 108 -0.14 -2.87 12.93
CA ILE A 108 1.21 -2.30 13.00
C ILE A 108 1.25 -1.01 12.17
N SER A 109 2.00 0.01 12.60
CA SER A 109 2.24 1.19 11.78
C SER A 109 3.24 0.90 10.66
N LEU A 110 3.22 1.67 9.57
CA LEU A 110 4.22 1.54 8.50
C LEU A 110 5.63 1.79 9.06
N ALA A 111 5.80 2.79 9.92
CA ALA A 111 7.08 3.07 10.56
C ALA A 111 7.59 1.88 11.40
N SER A 112 6.71 1.23 12.16
CA SER A 112 7.07 0.04 12.93
C SER A 112 7.41 -1.14 12.02
N ALA A 113 6.65 -1.37 10.95
CA ALA A 113 6.94 -2.42 9.98
C ALA A 113 8.29 -2.21 9.27
N VAL A 114 8.59 -0.98 8.86
CA VAL A 114 9.88 -0.58 8.28
C VAL A 114 11.04 -0.84 9.25
N SER A 115 10.84 -0.49 10.53
CA SER A 115 11.84 -0.76 11.58
C SER A 115 12.05 -2.26 11.83
N GLN A 116 10.98 -3.05 11.86
CA GLN A 116 11.07 -4.51 12.04
C GLN A 116 11.75 -5.21 10.86
N ALA A 117 11.59 -4.67 9.65
CA ALA A 117 12.26 -5.15 8.45
C ALA A 117 13.72 -4.67 8.32
N ASP A 118 14.24 -3.91 9.30
CA ASP A 118 15.57 -3.27 9.25
C ASP A 118 15.80 -2.43 7.98
N LEU A 119 14.75 -1.77 7.51
CA LEU A 119 14.78 -0.94 6.32
C LEU A 119 14.98 0.54 6.66
N SER A 120 15.76 1.22 5.82
CA SER A 120 15.92 2.67 5.89
C SER A 120 14.88 3.38 5.02
N TRP A 121 14.32 4.48 5.54
CA TRP A 121 13.36 5.29 4.79
C TRP A 121 13.95 5.86 3.51
N SER A 122 13.16 5.80 2.45
CA SER A 122 13.44 6.43 1.17
C SER A 122 12.52 7.63 1.00
N GLY A 123 13.08 8.82 1.11
CA GLY A 123 12.30 10.07 1.04
C GLY A 123 11.73 10.51 2.41
N ARG A 124 10.88 11.54 2.37
CA ARG A 124 10.23 12.08 3.57
C ARG A 124 9.06 11.17 3.98
N ALA A 125 9.10 10.66 5.19
CA ALA A 125 7.96 9.95 5.79
C ALA A 125 6.69 10.82 5.73
N HIS A 126 5.53 10.18 5.61
CA HIS A 126 4.21 10.81 5.40
C HIS A 126 4.06 11.54 4.06
N SER A 127 4.92 11.29 3.08
CA SER A 127 4.60 11.57 1.69
C SER A 127 4.03 10.32 1.03
N ALA A 128 2.97 10.47 0.23
CA ALA A 128 2.28 9.33 -0.38
C ALA A 128 3.22 8.43 -1.21
N VAL A 129 4.21 9.02 -1.88
CA VAL A 129 5.19 8.27 -2.67
C VAL A 129 6.14 7.50 -1.77
N ALA A 130 6.71 8.14 -0.73
CA ALA A 130 7.61 7.47 0.20
C ALA A 130 6.91 6.33 0.92
N ASP A 131 5.69 6.54 1.40
CA ASP A 131 4.89 5.53 2.08
C ASP A 131 4.56 4.34 1.15
N ALA A 132 4.25 4.61 -0.12
CA ALA A 132 4.02 3.56 -1.12
C ALA A 132 5.30 2.76 -1.43
N VAL A 133 6.46 3.43 -1.55
CA VAL A 133 7.76 2.77 -1.74
C VAL A 133 8.11 1.89 -0.54
N MET A 134 7.93 2.42 0.68
CA MET A 134 8.22 1.65 1.90
C MET A 134 7.27 0.46 2.06
N THR A 135 6.00 0.62 1.69
CA THR A 135 5.04 -0.51 1.63
C THR A 135 5.54 -1.61 0.70
N ALA A 136 5.99 -1.26 -0.51
CA ALA A 136 6.54 -2.24 -1.45
C ALA A 136 7.78 -2.95 -0.89
N ARG A 137 8.68 -2.22 -0.21
CA ARG A 137 9.88 -2.81 0.41
C ARG A 137 9.54 -3.76 1.55
N VAL A 138 8.61 -3.40 2.44
CA VAL A 138 8.11 -4.26 3.52
C VAL A 138 7.51 -5.55 2.95
N LEU A 139 6.70 -5.43 1.88
CA LEU A 139 6.14 -6.60 1.21
C LEU A 139 7.21 -7.52 0.60
N ASN A 140 8.26 -6.94 0.02
CA ASN A 140 9.36 -7.71 -0.56
C ASN A 140 10.16 -8.44 0.53
N ASP A 141 10.38 -7.83 1.70
CA ASP A 141 11.01 -8.47 2.85
C ASP A 141 10.21 -9.71 3.31
N ILE A 142 8.91 -9.56 3.48
CA ILE A 142 8.02 -10.67 3.86
C ILE A 142 8.02 -11.76 2.77
N ALA A 143 7.96 -11.38 1.49
CA ALA A 143 7.94 -12.33 0.38
C ALA A 143 9.26 -13.11 0.27
N GLU A 144 10.40 -12.47 0.53
CA GLU A 144 11.72 -13.11 0.53
C GLU A 144 11.80 -14.22 1.57
N TYR A 145 11.34 -13.96 2.79
CA TYR A 145 11.28 -14.96 3.84
C TYR A 145 10.49 -16.22 3.42
N TRP A 146 9.30 -16.03 2.85
CA TRP A 146 8.48 -17.15 2.39
C TRP A 146 9.12 -17.91 1.23
N ARG A 147 9.83 -17.22 0.34
CA ARG A 147 10.56 -17.85 -0.76
C ARG A 147 11.69 -18.75 -0.24
N VAL A 148 12.46 -18.30 0.75
CA VAL A 148 13.51 -19.08 1.38
C VAL A 148 12.95 -20.34 2.03
N LEU A 149 11.87 -20.22 2.82
CA LEU A 149 11.23 -21.36 3.46
C LEU A 149 10.72 -22.39 2.44
N GLN A 150 10.15 -21.96 1.32
CA GLN A 150 9.71 -22.88 0.26
C GLN A 150 10.88 -23.63 -0.38
N CYS A 151 12.02 -22.98 -0.57
CA CYS A 151 13.22 -23.62 -1.09
C CYS A 151 13.75 -24.69 -0.13
N GLU A 152 13.81 -24.40 1.17
CA GLU A 152 14.25 -25.35 2.20
C GLU A 152 13.33 -26.57 2.30
N TYR A 153 12.00 -26.34 2.24
CA TYR A 153 11.01 -27.42 2.26
C TYR A 153 11.18 -28.36 1.08
N ASN A 154 11.30 -27.82 -0.15
CA ASN A 154 11.45 -28.62 -1.36
C ASN A 154 12.77 -29.40 -1.42
N THR A 155 13.84 -28.91 -0.82
CA THR A 155 15.12 -29.64 -0.73
C THR A 155 15.05 -30.79 0.27
N SER A 156 14.34 -30.65 1.38
CA SER A 156 14.19 -31.70 2.40
C SER A 156 13.31 -32.86 1.93
N ASP A 157 12.35 -32.64 1.04
CA ASP A 157 11.51 -33.71 0.44
C ASP A 157 12.28 -34.50 -0.65
N GLY A 158 13.22 -33.84 -1.35
CA GLY A 158 14.07 -34.50 -2.35
C GLY A 158 15.04 -35.53 -1.76
N GLU A 159 15.51 -35.32 -0.53
CA GLU A 159 16.43 -36.28 0.15
C GLU A 159 15.72 -37.51 0.72
N ARG A 160 14.40 -37.43 0.99
CA ARG A 160 13.61 -38.57 1.49
C ARG A 160 13.20 -39.58 0.42
N SER A 161 13.21 -39.19 -0.84
CA SER A 161 12.83 -40.08 -1.95
C SER A 161 13.96 -40.85 -2.61
N GLY A 162 15.22 -40.65 -2.20
CA GLY A 162 16.43 -41.30 -2.73
C GLY A 162 16.92 -42.55 -1.99
N GLY A 163 16.24 -43.00 -0.93
CA GLY A 163 16.69 -44.11 -0.07
C GLY A 163 15.86 -45.39 -0.20
N GLY A 164 15.83 -46.00 -1.38
CA GLY A 164 15.08 -47.26 -1.57
C GLY A 164 15.47 -47.98 -2.85
N GLY A 165 16.62 -48.63 -2.85
CA GLY A 165 17.04 -49.44 -3.98
C GLY A 165 18.39 -50.10 -3.75
N GLY A 166 18.40 -51.20 -3.05
CA GLY A 166 19.53 -52.09 -2.88
C GLY A 166 19.04 -53.50 -2.60
#